data_fdff8aa848dac6dce0311b477d387d8d
#
_entry.id   fdff8aa848dac6dce0311b477d387d8d
#
_cell.length_a   1.000
_cell.length_b   1.000
_cell.length_c   1.000
_cell.angle_alpha   90.00
_cell.angle_beta   90.00
_cell.angle_gamma   90.00
#
_symmetry.space_group_name_H-M   'P 1'
#
loop_
_entity.id
_entity.type
_entity.pdbx_description
1 polymer ?
#
loop_
_entity_poly.entity_id
_entity_poly.type
_entity_poly.pdbx_seq_one_letter_code
_entity_poly.pdbx_strand_id
1 'polypeptide(L)'
;MTFRQGAMALALAGLLSGCAAGGSSSTSAPKPGACPADQSMVQTTLYFGLSRPAGKDITAEEWQQFVDRDVTPRFRDGLTVFDAHGQWLGQNGQVVREQSKALMVIHGHDAQSETGIEALREGYKSRFAQESVMRVDQPVCVQF
;
A
#
# COMPACT_ATOMS: atom_id res chain seq x y z
N MET A 1 -23.81 26.46 -84.51
CA MET A 1 -23.49 25.07 -84.92
C MET A 1 -23.55 24.21 -83.66
N THR A 2 -24.72 23.64 -83.35
CA THR A 2 -25.12 22.23 -83.59
C THR A 2 -24.13 21.23 -83.04
N PHE A 3 -24.45 20.42 -82.11
CA PHE A 3 -25.20 19.18 -82.03
C PHE A 3 -25.10 18.64 -80.57
N ARG A 4 -26.14 18.36 -79.82
CA ARG A 4 -27.09 17.24 -79.74
C ARG A 4 -26.54 15.98 -79.04
N GLN A 5 -27.25 15.69 -77.98
CA GLN A 5 -27.77 14.38 -77.51
C GLN A 5 -26.77 13.41 -76.87
N GLY A 6 -27.14 12.93 -75.69
CA GLY A 6 -27.60 11.62 -75.42
C GLY A 6 -27.82 11.35 -73.95
N ALA A 7 -29.03 11.02 -73.62
CA ALA A 7 -29.49 10.51 -72.34
C ALA A 7 -28.99 9.10 -72.12
N MET A 8 -28.71 8.74 -70.88
CA MET A 8 -29.17 7.44 -70.36
C MET A 8 -29.06 7.39 -68.83
N ALA A 9 -30.21 7.24 -68.26
CA ALA A 9 -30.38 6.98 -66.87
C ALA A 9 -29.99 5.53 -66.55
N LEU A 10 -29.25 5.32 -65.45
CA LEU A 10 -29.24 4.04 -64.75
C LEU A 10 -29.24 4.32 -63.27
N ALA A 11 -30.35 4.02 -62.64
CA ALA A 11 -30.49 3.96 -61.19
C ALA A 11 -29.80 2.67 -60.67
N LEU A 12 -28.82 2.83 -59.81
CA LEU A 12 -28.37 1.72 -58.99
C LEU A 12 -28.64 2.09 -57.52
N ALA A 13 -29.60 1.37 -56.97
CA ALA A 13 -29.85 1.32 -55.53
C ALA A 13 -28.69 0.62 -54.83
N GLY A 14 -27.85 1.38 -54.11
CA GLY A 14 -26.81 0.86 -53.24
C GLY A 14 -27.37 0.68 -51.82
N LEU A 15 -27.52 -0.53 -51.39
CA LEU A 15 -27.86 -0.93 -50.02
C LEU A 15 -26.73 -0.50 -49.10
N LEU A 16 -26.97 0.48 -48.22
CA LEU A 16 -26.11 0.81 -47.10
C LEU A 16 -26.27 -0.24 -46.01
N SER A 17 -25.40 -1.23 -46.03
CA SER A 17 -25.22 -2.13 -44.89
C SER A 17 -24.56 -1.37 -43.76
N GLY A 18 -25.34 -0.95 -42.76
CA GLY A 18 -24.83 -0.42 -41.49
C GLY A 18 -24.08 -1.47 -40.74
N CYS A 19 -22.75 -1.37 -40.67
CA CYS A 19 -21.95 -2.10 -39.69
C CYS A 19 -22.24 -1.47 -38.31
N ALA A 20 -23.10 -2.12 -37.53
CA ALA A 20 -23.18 -1.88 -36.11
C ALA A 20 -21.83 -2.30 -35.49
N ALA A 21 -21.03 -1.30 -35.09
CA ALA A 21 -19.86 -1.50 -34.28
C ALA A 21 -20.32 -1.99 -32.89
N GLY A 22 -20.45 -3.30 -32.76
CA GLY A 22 -20.60 -3.93 -31.47
C GLY A 22 -19.34 -3.62 -30.63
N GLY A 23 -19.47 -2.72 -29.67
CA GLY A 23 -18.45 -2.49 -28.67
C GLY A 23 -18.23 -3.79 -27.87
N SER A 24 -17.24 -4.57 -28.26
CA SER A 24 -16.76 -5.68 -27.45
C SER A 24 -16.11 -5.08 -26.22
N SER A 25 -16.84 -5.01 -25.12
CA SER A 25 -16.26 -4.83 -23.80
C SER A 25 -15.36 -6.03 -23.55
N SER A 26 -14.07 -5.87 -23.83
CA SER A 26 -13.05 -6.85 -23.47
C SER A 26 -12.96 -6.89 -21.96
N THR A 27 -13.79 -7.68 -21.32
CA THR A 27 -13.57 -8.11 -19.94
C THR A 27 -12.35 -9.00 -19.99
N SER A 28 -11.17 -8.42 -19.76
CA SER A 28 -9.94 -9.20 -19.62
C SER A 28 -10.16 -10.16 -18.46
N ALA A 29 -10.05 -11.46 -18.72
CA ALA A 29 -10.03 -12.47 -17.68
C ALA A 29 -8.90 -12.12 -16.68
N PRO A 30 -9.14 -12.26 -15.35
CA PRO A 30 -8.11 -11.99 -14.36
C PRO A 30 -6.86 -12.80 -14.69
N LYS A 31 -5.70 -12.14 -14.68
CA LYS A 31 -4.43 -12.81 -14.90
C LYS A 31 -4.26 -13.85 -13.79
N PRO A 32 -3.90 -15.12 -14.09
CA PRO A 32 -3.66 -16.12 -13.06
C PRO A 32 -2.65 -15.60 -12.05
N GLY A 33 -3.03 -15.57 -10.75
CA GLY A 33 -2.21 -15.04 -9.67
C GLY A 33 -2.44 -13.54 -9.34
N ALA A 34 -3.37 -12.84 -10.01
CA ALA A 34 -3.77 -11.51 -9.60
C ALA A 34 -4.64 -11.57 -8.33
N CYS A 35 -4.29 -10.75 -7.33
CA CYS A 35 -5.10 -10.62 -6.12
C CYS A 35 -6.48 -10.03 -6.45
N PRO A 36 -7.59 -10.66 -6.06
CA PRO A 36 -8.90 -10.04 -6.15
C PRO A 36 -8.94 -8.69 -5.42
N ALA A 37 -9.72 -7.74 -5.94
CA ALA A 37 -9.72 -6.38 -5.40
C ALA A 37 -10.20 -6.31 -3.93
N ASP A 38 -11.12 -7.19 -3.55
CA ASP A 38 -11.65 -7.34 -2.18
C ASP A 38 -10.66 -8.01 -1.20
N GLN A 39 -9.57 -8.59 -1.73
CA GLN A 39 -8.50 -9.23 -0.96
C GLN A 39 -7.19 -8.44 -1.00
N SER A 40 -7.15 -7.33 -1.76
CA SER A 40 -5.98 -6.48 -1.89
C SER A 40 -5.86 -5.55 -0.69
N MET A 41 -4.78 -5.70 0.06
CA MET A 41 -4.46 -4.94 1.27
C MET A 41 -3.00 -4.48 1.26
N VAL A 42 -2.62 -3.71 2.24
CA VAL A 42 -1.23 -3.30 2.51
C VAL A 42 -0.78 -3.95 3.81
N GLN A 43 0.37 -4.60 3.78
CA GLN A 43 1.12 -4.94 4.97
C GLN A 43 2.12 -3.83 5.27
N THR A 44 1.96 -3.16 6.39
CA THR A 44 2.94 -2.20 6.90
C THR A 44 3.71 -2.82 8.06
N THR A 45 5.03 -2.76 7.99
CA THR A 45 5.91 -3.13 9.11
C THR A 45 6.66 -1.90 9.58
N LEU A 46 6.52 -1.59 10.86
CA LEU A 46 7.23 -0.51 11.55
C LEU A 46 8.32 -1.09 12.44
N TYR A 47 9.52 -0.54 12.37
CA TYR A 47 10.64 -0.97 13.20
C TYR A 47 10.95 0.09 14.25
N PHE A 48 10.82 -0.31 15.50
CA PHE A 48 10.96 0.56 16.67
C PHE A 48 12.22 0.18 17.43
N GLY A 49 13.20 1.07 17.48
CA GLY A 49 14.38 0.90 18.32
C GLY A 49 14.02 0.98 19.80
N LEU A 50 14.69 0.21 20.63
CA LEU A 50 14.47 0.21 22.08
C LEU A 50 15.54 0.97 22.86
N SER A 51 16.64 1.38 22.23
CA SER A 51 17.68 2.17 22.87
C SER A 51 17.29 3.64 22.96
N ARG A 52 17.66 4.32 24.05
CA ARG A 52 17.50 5.76 24.20
C ARG A 52 18.83 6.48 24.03
N PRO A 53 18.85 7.71 23.52
CA PRO A 53 20.08 8.51 23.44
C PRO A 53 20.73 8.74 24.82
N ALA A 54 19.92 8.77 25.87
CA ALA A 54 20.36 8.87 27.25
C ALA A 54 19.46 8.04 28.18
N GLY A 55 20.07 7.33 29.11
CA GLY A 55 19.35 6.53 30.10
C GLY A 55 19.25 5.04 29.72
N LYS A 56 18.27 4.37 30.34
CA LYS A 56 18.02 2.94 30.12
C LYS A 56 17.18 2.74 28.86
N ASP A 57 17.33 1.57 28.27
CA ASP A 57 16.50 1.13 27.15
C ASP A 57 15.01 1.14 27.51
N ILE A 58 14.17 1.21 26.49
CA ILE A 58 12.72 1.13 26.61
C ILE A 58 12.36 -0.26 27.15
N THR A 59 11.63 -0.29 28.25
CA THR A 59 11.29 -1.56 28.91
C THR A 59 10.14 -2.29 28.20
N ALA A 60 9.97 -3.56 28.52
CA ALA A 60 8.86 -4.36 28.00
C ALA A 60 7.49 -3.77 28.40
N GLU A 61 7.39 -3.21 29.62
CA GLU A 61 6.17 -2.57 30.11
C GLU A 61 5.86 -1.27 29.38
N GLU A 62 6.87 -0.44 29.09
CA GLU A 62 6.71 0.80 28.32
C GLU A 62 6.29 0.49 26.88
N TRP A 63 6.90 -0.52 26.28
CA TRP A 63 6.51 -1.02 24.96
C TRP A 63 5.06 -1.51 24.96
N GLN A 64 4.69 -2.36 25.92
CA GLN A 64 3.34 -2.89 26.01
C GLN A 64 2.30 -1.78 26.20
N GLN A 65 2.59 -0.78 27.02
CA GLN A 65 1.72 0.38 27.20
C GLN A 65 1.54 1.16 25.87
N PHE A 66 2.59 1.27 25.06
CA PHE A 66 2.46 1.89 23.74
C PHE A 66 1.57 1.06 22.82
N VAL A 67 1.74 -0.26 22.79
CA VAL A 67 0.89 -1.15 21.99
C VAL A 67 -0.56 -1.04 22.42
N ASP A 68 -0.85 -1.10 23.71
CA ASP A 68 -2.21 -1.11 24.25
C ASP A 68 -2.95 0.23 24.03
N ARG A 69 -2.24 1.33 24.19
CA ARG A 69 -2.86 2.68 24.19
C ARG A 69 -2.83 3.34 22.83
N ASP A 70 -1.83 3.08 22.03
CA ASP A 70 -1.61 3.79 20.79
C ASP A 70 -1.86 2.92 19.56
N VAL A 71 -1.38 1.67 19.54
CA VAL A 71 -1.50 0.79 18.38
C VAL A 71 -2.87 0.13 18.29
N THR A 72 -3.24 -0.62 19.31
CA THR A 72 -4.46 -1.44 19.32
C THR A 72 -5.73 -0.64 19.02
N PRO A 73 -5.93 0.59 19.56
CA PRO A 73 -7.14 1.35 19.23
C PRO A 73 -7.24 1.79 17.76
N ARG A 74 -6.10 1.88 17.06
CA ARG A 74 -6.04 2.28 15.64
C ARG A 74 -6.13 1.10 14.68
N PHE A 75 -5.61 -0.06 15.08
CA PHE A 75 -5.56 -1.27 14.27
C PHE A 75 -6.24 -2.43 15.01
N ARG A 76 -7.57 -2.31 15.12
CA ARG A 76 -8.42 -3.23 15.90
C ARG A 76 -8.52 -4.62 15.30
N ASP A 77 -8.33 -4.74 13.99
CA ASP A 77 -8.46 -6.00 13.26
C ASP A 77 -7.24 -6.93 13.49
N GLY A 78 -6.19 -6.39 14.09
CA GLY A 78 -5.04 -7.18 14.51
C GLY A 78 -3.70 -6.51 14.22
N LEU A 79 -2.73 -6.98 14.96
CA LEU A 79 -1.32 -6.61 14.80
C LEU A 79 -0.45 -7.81 15.19
N THR A 80 0.76 -7.84 14.70
CA THR A 80 1.76 -8.84 15.11
C THR A 80 3.06 -8.14 15.48
N VAL A 81 3.66 -8.54 16.59
CA VAL A 81 4.94 -8.00 17.04
C VAL A 81 5.98 -9.11 17.03
N PHE A 82 7.15 -8.78 16.46
CA PHE A 82 8.34 -9.62 16.48
C PHE A 82 9.44 -8.93 17.26
N ASP A 83 10.21 -9.71 18.02
CA ASP A 83 11.50 -9.25 18.55
C ASP A 83 12.51 -9.20 17.39
N ALA A 84 13.25 -8.11 17.29
CA ALA A 84 14.20 -7.89 16.23
C ALA A 84 15.50 -7.27 16.77
N HIS A 85 16.56 -7.37 15.99
CA HIS A 85 17.86 -6.80 16.29
C HIS A 85 18.34 -5.97 15.10
N GLY A 86 18.52 -4.68 15.33
CA GLY A 86 19.10 -3.78 14.33
C GLY A 86 20.62 -3.76 14.42
N GLN A 87 21.27 -3.59 13.27
CA GLN A 87 22.71 -3.36 13.21
C GLN A 87 23.02 -2.45 12.02
N TRP A 88 23.84 -1.42 12.27
CA TRP A 88 24.32 -0.52 11.22
C TRP A 88 25.74 -0.02 11.52
N LEU A 89 26.39 0.54 10.50
CA LEU A 89 27.66 1.23 10.65
C LEU A 89 27.38 2.69 11.00
N GLY A 90 27.76 3.09 12.20
CA GLY A 90 27.64 4.49 12.64
C GLY A 90 28.59 5.41 11.88
N GLN A 91 28.32 6.71 11.93
CA GLN A 91 29.14 7.74 11.27
C GLN A 91 30.60 7.75 11.75
N ASN A 92 30.86 7.28 12.95
CA ASN A 92 32.18 7.12 13.55
C ASN A 92 32.93 5.83 13.09
N GLY A 93 32.36 5.08 12.15
CA GLY A 93 32.91 3.81 11.65
C GLY A 93 32.76 2.63 12.60
N GLN A 94 32.01 2.77 13.70
CA GLN A 94 31.75 1.68 14.64
C GLN A 94 30.39 1.00 14.35
N VAL A 95 30.35 -0.31 14.56
CA VAL A 95 29.11 -1.08 14.45
C VAL A 95 28.23 -0.79 15.66
N VAL A 96 27.04 -0.29 15.42
CA VAL A 96 25.98 -0.10 16.41
C VAL A 96 25.03 -1.28 16.35
N ARG A 97 24.62 -1.80 17.51
CA ARG A 97 23.63 -2.87 17.65
C ARG A 97 22.53 -2.42 18.57
N GLU A 98 21.31 -2.71 18.22
CA GLU A 98 20.14 -2.30 18.98
C GLU A 98 19.08 -3.39 19.02
N GLN A 99 18.49 -3.59 20.20
CA GLN A 99 17.23 -4.32 20.34
C GLN A 99 16.11 -3.50 19.73
N SER A 100 15.20 -4.15 19.02
CA SER A 100 14.06 -3.48 18.37
C SER A 100 12.83 -4.36 18.35
N LYS A 101 11.68 -3.73 18.06
CA LYS A 101 10.41 -4.41 17.79
C LYS A 101 10.01 -4.15 16.36
N ALA A 102 9.63 -5.21 15.65
CA ALA A 102 8.97 -5.09 14.36
C ALA A 102 7.46 -5.29 14.56
N LEU A 103 6.70 -4.24 14.36
CA LEU A 103 5.23 -4.24 14.44
C LEU A 103 4.67 -4.34 13.03
N MET A 104 3.94 -5.40 12.75
CA MET A 104 3.27 -5.63 11.48
C MET A 104 1.77 -5.43 11.65
N VAL A 105 1.18 -4.63 10.76
CA VAL A 105 -0.26 -4.47 10.60
C VAL A 105 -0.65 -4.72 9.16
N ILE A 106 -1.85 -5.26 8.94
CA ILE A 106 -2.46 -5.39 7.62
C ILE A 106 -3.68 -4.48 7.61
N HIS A 107 -3.78 -3.63 6.59
CA HIS A 107 -4.81 -2.61 6.52
C HIS A 107 -5.24 -2.31 5.08
N GLY A 108 -6.38 -1.63 4.94
CA GLY A 108 -6.86 -1.15 3.64
C GLY A 108 -6.03 0.01 3.09
N HIS A 109 -6.39 0.45 1.88
CA HIS A 109 -5.76 1.60 1.19
C HIS A 109 -6.42 2.94 1.58
N ASP A 110 -6.91 3.06 2.82
CA ASP A 110 -7.66 4.22 3.27
C ASP A 110 -6.78 5.25 4.00
N ALA A 111 -7.21 6.52 3.97
CA ALA A 111 -6.49 7.63 4.59
C ALA A 111 -6.44 7.55 6.13
N GLN A 112 -7.37 6.83 6.75
CA GLN A 112 -7.40 6.67 8.20
C GLN A 112 -6.26 5.76 8.66
N SER A 113 -6.02 4.65 7.95
CA SER A 113 -4.90 3.75 8.19
C SER A 113 -3.57 4.49 8.04
N GLU A 114 -3.41 5.29 6.96
CA GLU A 114 -2.22 6.11 6.73
C GLU A 114 -1.97 7.09 7.88
N THR A 115 -2.99 7.84 8.27
CA THR A 115 -2.91 8.78 9.39
C THR A 115 -2.56 8.07 10.70
N GLY A 116 -3.13 6.88 10.91
CA GLY A 116 -2.84 6.05 12.07
C GLY A 116 -1.37 5.63 12.13
N ILE A 117 -0.82 5.16 11.01
CA ILE A 117 0.60 4.74 10.91
C ILE A 117 1.54 5.91 11.22
N GLU A 118 1.31 7.08 10.61
CA GLU A 118 2.15 8.25 10.87
C GLU A 118 2.03 8.75 12.32
N ALA A 119 0.83 8.70 12.91
CA ALA A 119 0.63 9.04 14.32
C ALA A 119 1.41 8.10 15.27
N LEU A 120 1.50 6.81 14.95
CA LEU A 120 2.31 5.87 15.72
C LEU A 120 3.81 6.20 15.63
N ARG A 121 4.31 6.49 14.43
CA ARG A 121 5.72 6.84 14.21
C ARG A 121 6.10 8.11 14.96
N GLU A 122 5.33 9.18 14.82
CA GLU A 122 5.58 10.46 15.48
C GLU A 122 5.41 10.35 17.01
N GLY A 123 4.36 9.66 17.48
CA GLY A 123 4.11 9.44 18.89
C GLY A 123 5.22 8.66 19.57
N TYR A 124 5.76 7.64 18.93
CA TYR A 124 6.89 6.87 19.45
C TYR A 124 8.17 7.71 19.52
N LYS A 125 8.52 8.41 18.43
CA LYS A 125 9.69 9.31 18.41
C LYS A 125 9.63 10.35 19.52
N SER A 126 8.49 11.00 19.67
CA SER A 126 8.30 12.03 20.69
C SER A 126 8.39 11.46 22.12
N ARG A 127 7.74 10.32 22.38
CA ARG A 127 7.67 9.72 23.72
C ARG A 127 9.01 9.17 24.20
N PHE A 128 9.75 8.54 23.29
CA PHE A 128 10.95 7.78 23.62
C PHE A 128 12.25 8.41 23.13
N ALA A 129 12.20 9.65 22.65
CA ALA A 129 13.34 10.39 22.12
C ALA A 129 14.06 9.63 20.98
N GLN A 130 13.28 9.02 20.08
CA GLN A 130 13.83 8.31 18.93
C GLN A 130 14.00 9.23 17.73
N GLU A 131 15.06 9.06 16.97
CA GLU A 131 15.32 9.84 15.76
C GLU A 131 14.39 9.44 14.62
N SER A 132 14.12 8.14 14.49
CA SER A 132 13.32 7.61 13.40
C SER A 132 12.58 6.31 13.79
N VAL A 133 11.53 6.02 13.04
CA VAL A 133 10.88 4.72 12.99
C VAL A 133 10.82 4.32 11.51
N MET A 134 11.52 3.26 11.15
CA MET A 134 11.52 2.75 9.78
C MET A 134 10.16 2.14 9.45
N ARG A 135 9.65 2.44 8.25
CA ARG A 135 8.41 1.91 7.70
C ARG A 135 8.71 1.14 6.41
N VAL A 136 8.11 -0.01 6.28
CA VAL A 136 8.13 -0.83 5.06
C VAL A 136 6.71 -1.22 4.70
N ASP A 137 6.29 -0.93 3.47
CA ASP A 137 4.98 -1.28 2.94
C ASP A 137 5.10 -2.30 1.83
N GLN A 138 4.18 -3.26 1.82
CA GLN A 138 4.08 -4.29 0.79
C GLN A 138 2.61 -4.51 0.42
N PRO A 139 2.25 -4.50 -0.88
CA PRO A 139 0.94 -4.97 -1.29
C PRO A 139 0.82 -6.46 -1.02
N VAL A 140 -0.27 -6.89 -0.41
CA VAL A 140 -0.52 -8.28 -0.04
C VAL A 140 -1.93 -8.72 -0.46
N CYS A 141 -2.08 -10.01 -0.67
CA CYS A 141 -3.37 -10.63 -0.91
C CYS A 141 -3.76 -11.40 0.36
N VAL A 142 -4.87 -11.00 1.01
CA VAL A 142 -5.26 -11.52 2.32
C VAL A 142 -6.59 -12.26 2.23
N GLN A 143 -6.64 -13.43 2.84
CA GLN A 143 -7.85 -14.26 2.99
C GLN A 143 -7.98 -14.66 4.46
N PHE A 144 -9.19 -14.62 4.99
CA PHE A 144 -9.54 -15.06 6.34
C PHE A 144 -10.44 -16.29 6.29
#